data_bcd073c457eaef4e262088da59a51573
#
_entry.id   bcd073c457eaef4e262088da59a51573
#
_cell.length_a   1.000
_cell.length_b   1.000
_cell.length_c   1.000
_cell.angle_alpha   90.00
_cell.angle_beta   90.00
_cell.angle_gamma   90.00
#
_symmetry.space_group_name_H-M   'P 1'
#
loop_
_entity.id
_entity.type
_entity.pdbx_description
1 polymer ?
#
loop_
_entity_poly.entity_id
_entity_poly.type
_entity_poly.pdbx_seq_one_letter_code
_entity_poly.pdbx_strand_id
1 'polypeptide(L)'
;MSTFWRNTLHLFFLIVFVVFFLPVHILAQNQDERVIRVDVDLVLVDATVKTKAGRIMADLKKDDFELREDGVTQKVEVFSRDQLPLNVALVLDLSDSIGPFLGPLRDAAATALASLKPEDEVALFTFSTEAELRVPFTNDKAEVARQISGFRVGGATNINDGIFVAAKYLLNAPPKGRRVIILISDDVGTDAGGQGTRDIVTESIAADAVLYNLKIPGYNPPATLFAASMIPGLVNIHRVTDQTGGEIFDVQDVAHLDAAFRALIERIKTRYTLGYYTKATAAEGKPHKLDVRLASSFGKKGHDYVVLAKNGFYVH
;
A
#
# COMPACT_ATOMS: atom_id res chain seq x y z
N MET A 1 31.96 -59.38 -78.60
CA MET A 1 32.52 -58.16 -77.94
C MET A 1 31.44 -57.14 -77.69
N SER A 2 30.28 -57.46 -77.16
CA SER A 2 29.18 -56.43 -77.04
C SER A 2 28.38 -56.46 -75.70
N THR A 3 28.65 -57.38 -74.79
CA THR A 3 27.88 -57.48 -73.51
C THR A 3 28.62 -56.90 -72.28
N PHE A 4 29.93 -56.77 -72.35
CA PHE A 4 30.74 -56.26 -71.22
C PHE A 4 30.63 -54.74 -71.05
N TRP A 5 30.49 -53.99 -72.08
CA TRP A 5 30.38 -52.53 -72.03
C TRP A 5 29.03 -52.02 -71.58
N ARG A 6 28.00 -52.80 -71.71
CA ARG A 6 26.63 -52.40 -71.40
C ARG A 6 26.35 -52.46 -69.88
N ASN A 7 26.97 -53.42 -69.20
CA ASN A 7 26.81 -53.55 -67.77
C ASN A 7 27.67 -52.56 -66.94
N THR A 8 28.83 -52.14 -67.48
CA THR A 8 29.66 -51.12 -66.86
C THR A 8 29.01 -49.73 -66.84
N LEU A 9 28.28 -49.41 -67.93
CA LEU A 9 27.60 -48.14 -68.07
C LEU A 9 26.40 -48.03 -67.07
N HIS A 10 25.67 -49.12 -66.87
CA HIS A 10 24.59 -49.16 -65.93
C HIS A 10 25.07 -49.08 -64.46
N LEU A 11 26.22 -49.69 -64.15
CA LEU A 11 26.80 -49.64 -62.78
C LEU A 11 27.30 -48.22 -62.51
N PHE A 12 27.87 -47.52 -63.51
CA PHE A 12 28.33 -46.14 -63.30
C PHE A 12 27.15 -45.17 -63.12
N PHE A 13 26.03 -45.35 -63.78
CA PHE A 13 24.83 -44.56 -63.63
C PHE A 13 24.16 -44.83 -62.30
N LEU A 14 24.19 -46.07 -61.77
CA LEU A 14 23.61 -46.44 -60.51
C LEU A 14 24.42 -45.85 -59.33
N ILE A 15 25.75 -45.81 -59.44
CA ILE A 15 26.62 -45.20 -58.39
C ILE A 15 26.47 -43.68 -58.42
N VAL A 16 26.35 -43.03 -59.56
CA VAL A 16 26.13 -41.59 -59.65
C VAL A 16 24.74 -41.18 -59.07
N PHE A 17 23.73 -42.05 -59.31
CA PHE A 17 22.38 -41.76 -58.76
C PHE A 17 22.28 -41.95 -57.25
N VAL A 18 23.04 -42.89 -56.68
CA VAL A 18 23.07 -43.10 -55.18
C VAL A 18 23.82 -41.98 -54.46
N VAL A 19 24.83 -41.36 -55.09
CA VAL A 19 25.57 -40.24 -54.50
C VAL A 19 24.75 -38.93 -54.51
N PHE A 20 23.81 -38.77 -55.48
CA PHE A 20 22.96 -37.57 -55.52
C PHE A 20 21.75 -37.61 -54.62
N PHE A 21 21.40 -38.76 -53.99
CA PHE A 21 20.28 -38.91 -53.06
C PHE A 21 20.69 -39.12 -51.62
N LEU A 22 21.94 -38.80 -51.25
CA LEU A 22 22.30 -38.72 -49.84
C LEU A 22 21.58 -37.51 -49.24
N PRO A 23 20.66 -37.68 -48.26
CA PRO A 23 20.06 -36.53 -47.60
C PRO A 23 21.17 -35.78 -46.88
N VAL A 24 21.43 -34.54 -47.32
CA VAL A 24 22.22 -33.61 -46.55
C VAL A 24 21.40 -33.34 -45.28
N HIS A 25 21.73 -34.05 -44.21
CA HIS A 25 21.28 -33.67 -42.89
C HIS A 25 21.95 -32.34 -42.56
N ILE A 26 21.25 -31.25 -42.91
CA ILE A 26 21.52 -29.95 -42.34
C ILE A 26 21.27 -30.15 -40.85
N LEU A 27 22.34 -30.28 -40.05
CA LEU A 27 22.28 -30.07 -38.61
C LEU A 27 21.79 -28.63 -38.43
N ALA A 28 20.46 -28.47 -38.35
CA ALA A 28 19.88 -27.27 -37.78
C ALA A 28 20.44 -27.21 -36.36
N GLN A 29 21.46 -26.40 -36.14
CA GLN A 29 21.81 -25.94 -34.81
C GLN A 29 20.57 -25.23 -34.29
N ASN A 30 19.78 -25.93 -33.51
CA ASN A 30 18.89 -25.29 -32.57
C ASN A 30 19.78 -24.38 -31.71
N GLN A 31 19.89 -23.13 -32.07
CA GLN A 31 20.21 -22.10 -31.11
C GLN A 31 19.03 -22.14 -30.12
N ASP A 32 19.21 -22.88 -29.05
CA ASP A 32 18.44 -22.64 -27.83
C ASP A 32 18.67 -21.17 -27.50
N GLU A 33 17.82 -20.31 -28.04
CA GLU A 33 17.59 -19.00 -27.45
C GLU A 33 17.16 -19.31 -25.99
N ARG A 34 18.15 -19.35 -25.10
CA ARG A 34 17.87 -19.28 -23.68
C ARG A 34 17.21 -17.94 -23.44
N VAL A 35 15.91 -17.91 -23.60
CA VAL A 35 15.07 -16.81 -23.07
C VAL A 35 15.31 -16.83 -21.58
N ILE A 36 16.22 -15.99 -21.12
CA ILE A 36 16.39 -15.71 -19.71
C ILE A 36 15.12 -14.95 -19.32
N ARG A 37 14.12 -15.68 -18.84
CA ARG A 37 12.97 -15.08 -18.15
C ARG A 37 13.52 -14.58 -16.84
N VAL A 38 13.77 -13.29 -16.75
CA VAL A 38 13.96 -12.60 -15.50
C VAL A 38 12.55 -12.23 -15.04
N ASP A 39 12.01 -12.97 -14.10
CA ASP A 39 10.81 -12.52 -13.40
C ASP A 39 11.24 -11.28 -12.60
N VAL A 40 10.78 -10.14 -13.05
CA VAL A 40 11.01 -8.85 -12.36
C VAL A 40 9.66 -8.34 -11.89
N ASP A 41 9.52 -8.18 -10.60
CA ASP A 41 8.31 -7.65 -10.00
C ASP A 41 8.33 -6.12 -10.05
N LEU A 42 7.23 -5.54 -10.49
CA LEU A 42 7.02 -4.10 -10.43
C LEU A 42 6.60 -3.71 -9.01
N VAL A 43 7.46 -2.97 -8.33
CA VAL A 43 7.17 -2.41 -7.01
C VAL A 43 6.67 -0.99 -7.18
N LEU A 44 5.46 -0.72 -6.69
CA LEU A 44 4.87 0.62 -6.64
C LEU A 44 5.02 1.20 -5.23
N VAL A 45 5.44 2.45 -5.16
CA VAL A 45 5.63 3.19 -3.91
C VAL A 45 4.94 4.53 -4.02
N ASP A 46 3.93 4.72 -3.19
CA ASP A 46 3.28 6.01 -3.07
C ASP A 46 4.08 6.94 -2.15
N ALA A 47 4.27 8.17 -2.57
CA ALA A 47 4.99 9.18 -1.82
C ALA A 47 4.22 10.51 -1.76
N THR A 48 4.15 11.10 -0.58
CA THR A 48 3.70 12.49 -0.40
C THR A 48 4.90 13.34 -0.01
N VAL A 49 5.04 14.51 -0.63
CA VAL A 49 6.08 15.47 -0.26
C VAL A 49 5.43 16.71 0.31
N LYS A 50 5.88 17.13 1.47
CA LYS A 50 5.40 18.35 2.14
C LYS A 50 6.56 19.17 2.70
N THR A 51 6.34 20.48 2.86
CA THR A 51 7.24 21.32 3.64
C THR A 51 7.13 20.97 5.12
N LYS A 52 8.11 21.35 5.94
CA LYS A 52 8.03 21.24 7.41
C LYS A 52 6.82 21.97 8.00
N ALA A 53 6.34 23.00 7.31
CA ALA A 53 5.11 23.72 7.67
C ALA A 53 3.81 23.00 7.20
N GLY A 54 3.90 21.78 6.64
CA GLY A 54 2.77 20.94 6.26
C GLY A 54 2.21 21.22 4.85
N ARG A 55 2.71 22.21 4.08
CA ARG A 55 2.23 22.50 2.72
C ARG A 55 2.68 21.42 1.74
N ILE A 56 1.72 20.85 1.00
CA ILE A 56 1.98 19.82 -0.01
C ILE A 56 2.71 20.41 -1.22
N MET A 57 3.62 19.63 -1.76
CA MET A 57 4.28 19.85 -3.03
C MET A 57 3.64 18.93 -4.07
N ALA A 58 2.90 19.54 -5.03
CA ALA A 58 2.13 18.77 -6.03
C ALA A 58 2.72 18.85 -7.45
N ASP A 59 3.84 19.55 -7.65
CA ASP A 59 4.44 19.87 -8.94
C ASP A 59 5.80 19.23 -9.20
N LEU A 60 6.19 18.26 -8.38
CA LEU A 60 7.45 17.54 -8.52
C LEU A 60 7.43 16.61 -9.75
N LYS A 61 8.61 16.38 -10.31
CA LYS A 61 8.85 15.51 -11.47
C LYS A 61 9.56 14.23 -11.02
N LYS A 62 9.60 13.25 -11.91
CA LYS A 62 10.30 11.97 -11.67
C LYS A 62 11.74 12.16 -11.17
N ASP A 63 12.48 13.05 -11.81
CA ASP A 63 13.90 13.29 -11.52
C ASP A 63 14.15 14.05 -10.19
N ASP A 64 13.07 14.52 -9.56
CA ASP A 64 13.14 15.13 -8.23
C ASP A 64 13.20 14.08 -7.12
N PHE A 65 13.02 12.80 -7.44
CA PHE A 65 13.00 11.70 -6.48
C PHE A 65 14.24 10.80 -6.61
N GLU A 66 14.71 10.32 -5.48
CA GLU A 66 15.65 9.23 -5.36
C GLU A 66 14.98 8.10 -4.58
N LEU A 67 14.88 6.92 -5.19
CA LEU A 67 14.31 5.72 -4.57
C LEU A 67 15.41 4.70 -4.35
N ARG A 68 15.47 4.10 -3.16
CA ARG A 68 16.43 3.06 -2.81
C ARG A 68 15.74 1.83 -2.25
N GLU A 69 16.19 0.66 -2.68
CA GLU A 69 15.85 -0.64 -2.12
C GLU A 69 17.08 -1.21 -1.43
N ASP A 70 16.95 -1.58 -0.15
CA ASP A 70 18.05 -2.11 0.68
C ASP A 70 19.35 -1.27 0.60
N GLY A 71 19.19 0.05 0.44
CA GLY A 71 20.30 1.01 0.31
C GLY A 71 20.82 1.18 -1.13
N VAL A 72 20.36 0.37 -2.09
CA VAL A 72 20.77 0.45 -3.50
C VAL A 72 19.78 1.35 -4.27
N THR A 73 20.31 2.38 -4.94
CA THR A 73 19.48 3.29 -5.77
C THR A 73 18.82 2.52 -6.91
N GLN A 74 17.52 2.70 -7.05
CA GLN A 74 16.70 2.10 -8.11
C GLN A 74 16.32 3.15 -9.15
N LYS A 75 16.22 2.71 -10.39
CA LYS A 75 15.74 3.57 -11.48
C LYS A 75 14.22 3.62 -11.45
N VAL A 76 13.65 4.79 -11.29
CA VAL A 76 12.20 4.98 -11.38
C VAL A 76 11.77 4.81 -12.84
N GLU A 77 11.04 3.75 -13.14
CA GLU A 77 10.53 3.45 -14.50
C GLU A 77 9.11 3.98 -14.68
N VAL A 78 8.29 3.89 -13.63
CA VAL A 78 6.92 4.40 -13.61
C VAL A 78 6.85 5.62 -12.73
N PHE A 79 6.26 6.70 -13.23
CA PHE A 79 5.97 7.90 -12.47
C PHE A 79 4.57 8.39 -12.84
N SER A 80 3.69 8.47 -11.86
CA SER A 80 2.35 8.97 -12.05
C SER A 80 1.97 9.94 -10.93
N ARG A 81 1.15 10.90 -11.30
CA ARG A 81 0.39 11.77 -10.37
C ARG A 81 -1.10 11.52 -10.51
N ASP A 82 -1.48 10.52 -11.31
CA ASP A 82 -2.86 10.14 -11.51
C ASP A 82 -3.45 9.62 -10.21
N GLN A 83 -4.63 10.08 -9.94
CA GLN A 83 -5.37 9.68 -8.77
C GLN A 83 -6.06 8.35 -9.06
N LEU A 84 -5.38 7.24 -8.77
CA LEU A 84 -6.02 5.92 -8.76
C LEU A 84 -7.21 5.93 -7.80
N PRO A 85 -8.25 5.14 -8.07
CA PRO A 85 -9.33 4.93 -7.10
C PRO A 85 -8.80 4.54 -5.72
N LEU A 86 -9.53 4.90 -4.68
CA LEU A 86 -9.19 4.57 -3.30
C LEU A 86 -10.02 3.39 -2.81
N ASN A 87 -9.37 2.49 -2.09
CA ASN A 87 -9.99 1.47 -1.26
C ASN A 87 -9.75 1.85 0.19
N VAL A 88 -10.73 2.52 0.80
CA VAL A 88 -10.62 3.09 2.15
C VAL A 88 -11.21 2.13 3.17
N ALA A 89 -10.42 1.65 4.11
CA ALA A 89 -10.90 1.05 5.34
C ALA A 89 -11.04 2.16 6.39
N LEU A 90 -12.27 2.61 6.63
CA LEU A 90 -12.58 3.60 7.65
C LEU A 90 -12.79 2.88 8.98
N VAL A 91 -11.93 3.15 9.97
CA VAL A 91 -11.89 2.48 11.26
C VAL A 91 -12.25 3.49 12.36
N LEU A 92 -13.43 3.32 12.95
CA LEU A 92 -13.99 4.25 13.93
C LEU A 92 -13.90 3.67 15.33
N ASP A 93 -13.34 4.46 16.22
CA ASP A 93 -13.42 4.25 17.66
C ASP A 93 -14.84 4.50 18.17
N LEU A 94 -15.42 3.53 18.88
CA LEU A 94 -16.71 3.64 19.53
C LEU A 94 -16.60 3.43 21.05
N SER A 95 -15.42 3.60 21.63
CA SER A 95 -15.23 3.54 23.07
C SER A 95 -15.95 4.67 23.82
N ASP A 96 -16.10 4.51 25.12
CA ASP A 96 -16.83 5.48 25.95
C ASP A 96 -16.23 6.89 25.90
N SER A 97 -14.90 7.00 25.74
CA SER A 97 -14.20 8.29 25.71
C SER A 97 -14.60 9.19 24.53
N ILE A 98 -15.09 8.60 23.43
CA ILE A 98 -15.50 9.30 22.21
C ILE A 98 -16.93 9.86 22.32
N GLY A 99 -17.70 9.47 23.34
CA GLY A 99 -19.11 9.82 23.47
C GLY A 99 -19.45 11.30 23.22
N PRO A 100 -18.76 12.26 23.86
CA PRO A 100 -19.01 13.69 23.65
C PRO A 100 -18.76 14.17 22.22
N PHE A 101 -17.95 13.42 21.44
CA PHE A 101 -17.48 13.81 20.11
C PHE A 101 -18.22 13.06 18.97
N LEU A 102 -19.05 12.07 19.31
CA LEU A 102 -19.72 11.20 18.32
C LEU A 102 -20.63 11.98 17.38
N GLY A 103 -21.36 12.99 17.85
CA GLY A 103 -22.22 13.84 17.02
C GLY A 103 -21.43 14.57 15.93
N PRO A 104 -20.49 15.45 16.32
CA PRO A 104 -19.59 16.12 15.37
C PRO A 104 -18.82 15.17 14.45
N LEU A 105 -18.40 14.02 14.93
CA LEU A 105 -17.74 13.00 14.12
C LEU A 105 -18.64 12.47 13.01
N ARG A 106 -19.92 12.22 13.29
CA ARG A 106 -20.90 11.78 12.27
C ARG A 106 -21.03 12.81 11.15
N ASP A 107 -21.16 14.08 11.50
CA ASP A 107 -21.33 15.18 10.53
C ASP A 107 -20.08 15.33 9.65
N ALA A 108 -18.90 15.32 10.28
CA ALA A 108 -17.61 15.42 9.58
C ALA A 108 -17.36 14.22 8.69
N ALA A 109 -17.66 12.99 9.15
CA ALA A 109 -17.51 11.77 8.37
C ALA A 109 -18.44 11.78 7.14
N ALA A 110 -19.70 12.19 7.29
CA ALA A 110 -20.64 12.31 6.17
C ALA A 110 -20.13 13.29 5.10
N THR A 111 -19.62 14.45 5.52
CA THR A 111 -19.03 15.46 4.63
C THR A 111 -17.79 14.93 3.90
N ALA A 112 -16.90 14.25 4.63
CA ALA A 112 -15.68 13.69 4.06
C ALA A 112 -15.98 12.57 3.07
N LEU A 113 -16.90 11.67 3.39
CA LEU A 113 -17.35 10.59 2.50
C LEU A 113 -17.93 11.14 1.21
N ALA A 114 -18.75 12.21 1.28
CA ALA A 114 -19.30 12.87 0.12
C ALA A 114 -18.25 13.52 -0.80
N SER A 115 -17.05 13.79 -0.29
CA SER A 115 -15.95 14.34 -1.07
C SER A 115 -15.12 13.29 -1.83
N LEU A 116 -15.33 12.01 -1.56
CA LEU A 116 -14.68 10.92 -2.29
C LEU A 116 -15.27 10.82 -3.71
N LYS A 117 -14.47 10.28 -4.63
CA LYS A 117 -14.89 10.05 -6.02
C LYS A 117 -15.94 8.95 -6.10
N PRO A 118 -16.78 8.90 -7.16
CA PRO A 118 -17.74 7.81 -7.37
C PRO A 118 -17.11 6.42 -7.40
N GLU A 119 -15.91 6.30 -7.98
CA GLU A 119 -15.14 5.07 -8.10
C GLU A 119 -14.42 4.63 -6.82
N ASP A 120 -14.25 5.52 -5.84
CA ASP A 120 -13.64 5.16 -4.56
C ASP A 120 -14.57 4.21 -3.79
N GLU A 121 -14.02 3.18 -3.17
CA GLU A 121 -14.76 2.24 -2.32
C GLU A 121 -14.40 2.44 -0.85
N VAL A 122 -15.38 2.30 0.04
CA VAL A 122 -15.20 2.42 1.48
C VAL A 122 -15.71 1.17 2.16
N ALA A 123 -14.90 0.57 3.01
CA ALA A 123 -15.33 -0.41 4.01
C ALA A 123 -15.34 0.26 5.38
N LEU A 124 -16.35 -0.03 6.19
CA LEU A 124 -16.52 0.56 7.51
C LEU A 124 -16.23 -0.47 8.60
N PHE A 125 -15.30 -0.14 9.44
CA PHE A 125 -14.97 -0.88 10.65
C PHE A 125 -15.28 -0.03 11.87
N THR A 126 -15.64 -0.69 12.94
CA THR A 126 -15.76 -0.09 14.27
C THR A 126 -14.98 -0.92 15.27
N PHE A 127 -14.45 -0.29 16.29
CA PHE A 127 -13.90 -1.00 17.43
C PHE A 127 -14.29 -0.33 18.73
N SER A 128 -14.36 -1.15 19.76
CA SER A 128 -14.38 -0.79 21.16
C SER A 128 -13.60 -1.88 21.91
N THR A 129 -14.23 -2.83 22.55
CA THR A 129 -13.57 -4.03 23.12
C THR A 129 -13.10 -4.99 22.00
N GLU A 130 -13.86 -5.10 20.92
CA GLU A 130 -13.57 -5.91 19.73
C GLU A 130 -13.74 -5.07 18.47
N ALA A 131 -13.05 -5.49 17.38
CA ALA A 131 -13.20 -4.87 16.08
C ALA A 131 -14.21 -5.63 15.21
N GLU A 132 -15.06 -4.89 14.50
CA GLU A 132 -16.10 -5.44 13.64
C GLU A 132 -16.13 -4.76 12.28
N LEU A 133 -16.27 -5.57 11.20
CA LEU A 133 -16.64 -5.07 9.88
C LEU A 133 -18.15 -4.76 9.86
N ARG A 134 -18.52 -3.50 9.69
CA ARG A 134 -19.91 -3.02 9.64
C ARG A 134 -20.45 -2.96 8.24
N VAL A 135 -19.63 -2.48 7.29
CA VAL A 135 -19.98 -2.38 5.88
C VAL A 135 -18.80 -2.89 5.06
N PRO A 136 -18.97 -3.92 4.24
CA PRO A 136 -17.94 -4.34 3.29
C PRO A 136 -17.71 -3.25 2.24
N PHE A 137 -16.66 -3.38 1.41
CA PHE A 137 -16.38 -2.39 0.37
C PHE A 137 -17.62 -2.07 -0.48
N THR A 138 -17.93 -0.78 -0.51
CA THR A 138 -19.03 -0.22 -1.31
C THR A 138 -18.65 1.15 -1.83
N ASN A 139 -19.18 1.51 -2.98
CA ASN A 139 -19.15 2.88 -3.50
C ASN A 139 -20.38 3.71 -3.08
N ASP A 140 -21.36 3.12 -2.37
CA ASP A 140 -22.47 3.84 -1.74
C ASP A 140 -22.04 4.53 -0.45
N LYS A 141 -21.47 5.73 -0.57
CA LYS A 141 -21.02 6.55 0.58
C LYS A 141 -22.19 6.95 1.47
N ALA A 142 -23.40 7.05 0.92
CA ALA A 142 -24.59 7.39 1.70
C ALA A 142 -24.98 6.23 2.64
N GLU A 143 -24.82 4.97 2.20
CA GLU A 143 -25.00 3.81 3.07
C GLU A 143 -24.01 3.84 4.24
N VAL A 144 -22.73 4.09 3.97
CA VAL A 144 -21.70 4.19 5.01
C VAL A 144 -22.06 5.29 6.02
N ALA A 145 -22.46 6.48 5.54
CA ALA A 145 -22.88 7.59 6.41
C ALA A 145 -24.12 7.25 7.24
N ARG A 146 -25.10 6.55 6.69
CA ARG A 146 -26.28 6.07 7.42
C ARG A 146 -25.89 5.12 8.57
N GLN A 147 -24.98 4.18 8.32
CA GLN A 147 -24.49 3.27 9.36
C GLN A 147 -23.79 4.04 10.48
N ILE A 148 -22.91 4.99 10.14
CA ILE A 148 -22.23 5.85 11.13
C ILE A 148 -23.24 6.61 12.00
N SER A 149 -24.34 7.11 11.42
CA SER A 149 -25.37 7.86 12.14
C SER A 149 -26.08 7.05 13.23
N GLY A 150 -26.15 5.73 13.06
CA GLY A 150 -26.81 4.80 14.00
C GLY A 150 -25.94 4.34 15.17
N PHE A 151 -24.61 4.59 15.15
CA PHE A 151 -23.72 4.04 16.17
C PHE A 151 -23.93 4.65 17.56
N ARG A 152 -23.59 3.88 18.56
CA ARG A 152 -23.52 4.28 19.97
C ARG A 152 -22.14 3.90 20.50
N VAL A 153 -21.65 4.69 21.44
CA VAL A 153 -20.39 4.40 22.13
C VAL A 153 -20.59 3.46 23.30
N GLY A 154 -19.55 2.75 23.67
CA GLY A 154 -19.51 1.86 24.84
C GLY A 154 -18.33 0.90 24.78
N GLY A 155 -17.83 0.52 25.95
CA GLY A 155 -16.79 -0.49 26.09
C GLY A 155 -15.36 0.05 26.20
N ALA A 156 -14.40 -0.88 26.15
CA ALA A 156 -12.97 -0.61 26.20
C ALA A 156 -12.47 -0.03 24.86
N THR A 157 -11.17 0.20 24.75
CA THR A 157 -10.55 0.75 23.53
C THR A 157 -9.42 -0.17 23.05
N ASN A 158 -9.73 -1.08 22.13
CA ASN A 158 -8.76 -2.00 21.52
C ASN A 158 -8.39 -1.50 20.12
N ILE A 159 -7.54 -0.48 20.07
CA ILE A 159 -7.07 0.13 18.80
C ILE A 159 -6.27 -0.89 17.97
N ASN A 160 -5.51 -1.75 18.65
CA ASN A 160 -4.68 -2.77 18.01
C ASN A 160 -5.51 -3.66 17.08
N ASP A 161 -6.60 -4.19 17.61
CA ASP A 161 -7.51 -5.06 16.86
C ASP A 161 -8.19 -4.31 15.72
N GLY A 162 -8.62 -3.06 15.96
CA GLY A 162 -9.22 -2.20 14.95
C GLY A 162 -8.36 -2.05 13.69
N ILE A 163 -7.08 -1.71 13.87
CA ILE A 163 -6.16 -1.52 12.74
C ILE A 163 -5.81 -2.88 12.10
N PHE A 164 -5.54 -3.91 12.91
CA PHE A 164 -5.13 -5.22 12.42
C PHE A 164 -6.20 -5.88 11.54
N VAL A 165 -7.44 -5.88 12.00
CA VAL A 165 -8.57 -6.46 11.25
C VAL A 165 -8.79 -5.72 9.93
N ALA A 166 -8.68 -4.40 9.93
CA ALA A 166 -8.79 -3.59 8.71
C ALA A 166 -7.64 -3.89 7.72
N ALA A 167 -6.39 -3.98 8.20
CA ALA A 167 -5.24 -4.32 7.36
C ALA A 167 -5.40 -5.72 6.74
N LYS A 168 -5.80 -6.71 7.54
CA LYS A 168 -6.05 -8.08 7.09
C LYS A 168 -7.18 -8.16 6.06
N TYR A 169 -8.23 -7.38 6.23
CA TYR A 169 -9.31 -7.28 5.24
C TYR A 169 -8.82 -6.71 3.92
N LEU A 170 -8.01 -5.64 3.97
CA LEU A 170 -7.39 -5.04 2.78
C LEU A 170 -6.45 -6.01 2.05
N LEU A 171 -5.67 -6.81 2.79
CA LEU A 171 -4.77 -7.82 2.21
C LEU A 171 -5.53 -8.81 1.34
N ASN A 172 -6.72 -9.23 1.79
CA ASN A 172 -7.56 -10.22 1.11
C ASN A 172 -8.51 -9.61 0.06
N ALA A 173 -8.58 -8.28 -0.02
CA ALA A 173 -9.43 -7.59 -0.99
C ALA A 173 -8.81 -7.57 -2.39
N PRO A 174 -9.61 -7.61 -3.46
CA PRO A 174 -9.09 -7.46 -4.82
C PRO A 174 -8.31 -6.15 -4.98
N PRO A 175 -7.18 -6.15 -5.71
CA PRO A 175 -6.35 -4.96 -5.91
C PRO A 175 -7.00 -4.02 -6.93
N LYS A 176 -8.00 -3.24 -6.52
CA LYS A 176 -8.72 -2.30 -7.41
C LYS A 176 -8.20 -0.87 -7.37
N GLY A 177 -7.45 -0.50 -6.32
CA GLY A 177 -7.00 0.87 -6.11
C GLY A 177 -5.97 0.98 -5.00
N ARG A 178 -5.65 2.22 -4.62
CA ARG A 178 -4.74 2.49 -3.49
C ARG A 178 -5.44 2.19 -2.18
N ARG A 179 -4.79 1.42 -1.34
CA ARG A 179 -5.33 0.95 -0.07
C ARG A 179 -4.96 1.91 1.05
N VAL A 180 -5.98 2.35 1.77
CA VAL A 180 -5.85 3.34 2.83
C VAL A 180 -6.62 2.89 4.05
N ILE A 181 -5.99 2.95 5.21
CA ILE A 181 -6.67 2.82 6.51
C ILE A 181 -6.80 4.24 7.07
N ILE A 182 -8.02 4.66 7.40
CA ILE A 182 -8.28 5.89 8.13
C ILE A 182 -8.76 5.50 9.51
N LEU A 183 -7.86 5.65 10.49
CA LEU A 183 -8.20 5.48 11.89
C LEU A 183 -8.74 6.80 12.46
N ILE A 184 -9.85 6.73 13.18
CA ILE A 184 -10.39 7.87 13.93
C ILE A 184 -10.57 7.44 15.40
N SER A 185 -9.73 8.00 16.26
CA SER A 185 -9.64 7.64 17.69
C SER A 185 -9.04 8.79 18.49
N ASP A 186 -9.17 8.75 19.80
CA ASP A 186 -8.42 9.62 20.72
C ASP A 186 -7.02 9.08 21.06
N ASP A 187 -6.67 7.93 20.48
CA ASP A 187 -5.39 7.23 20.63
C ASP A 187 -5.11 6.71 22.06
N VAL A 188 -6.12 6.63 22.91
CA VAL A 188 -5.99 6.12 24.28
C VAL A 188 -6.50 4.69 24.37
N GLY A 189 -5.63 3.73 24.02
CA GLY A 189 -5.94 2.31 24.16
C GLY A 189 -6.06 1.88 25.62
N THR A 190 -7.08 1.09 25.93
CA THR A 190 -7.29 0.49 27.26
C THR A 190 -7.21 -1.03 27.22
N ASP A 191 -7.04 -1.60 26.04
CA ASP A 191 -6.81 -3.02 25.78
C ASP A 191 -5.84 -3.16 24.60
N ALA A 192 -4.86 -4.06 24.71
CA ALA A 192 -3.87 -4.31 23.66
C ALA A 192 -4.27 -5.48 22.74
N GLY A 193 -5.27 -6.26 23.11
CA GLY A 193 -5.63 -7.47 22.36
C GLY A 193 -4.47 -8.46 22.21
N GLY A 194 -4.49 -9.24 21.12
CA GLY A 194 -3.48 -10.25 20.81
C GLY A 194 -2.37 -9.79 19.86
N GLN A 195 -2.52 -8.64 19.18
CA GLN A 195 -1.61 -8.13 18.15
C GLN A 195 -0.86 -6.90 18.64
N GLY A 196 0.48 -6.91 18.47
CA GLY A 196 1.31 -5.76 18.81
C GLY A 196 1.58 -4.84 17.62
N THR A 197 2.27 -3.72 17.86
CA THR A 197 2.67 -2.76 16.82
C THR A 197 3.39 -3.44 15.64
N ARG A 198 4.21 -4.46 15.90
CA ARG A 198 4.95 -5.16 14.86
C ARG A 198 4.01 -5.93 13.92
N ASP A 199 3.03 -6.62 14.48
CA ASP A 199 2.10 -7.43 13.69
C ASP A 199 1.22 -6.53 12.81
N ILE A 200 0.75 -5.41 13.37
CA ILE A 200 -0.02 -4.39 12.65
C ILE A 200 0.78 -3.79 11.48
N VAL A 201 2.06 -3.45 11.72
CA VAL A 201 2.94 -2.93 10.67
C VAL A 201 3.16 -3.98 9.58
N THR A 202 3.43 -5.23 9.96
CA THR A 202 3.65 -6.33 9.02
C THR A 202 2.44 -6.53 8.12
N GLU A 203 1.24 -6.59 8.71
CA GLU A 203 -0.01 -6.79 7.97
C GLU A 203 -0.33 -5.59 7.07
N SER A 204 -0.12 -4.36 7.55
CA SER A 204 -0.35 -3.14 6.77
C SER A 204 0.59 -3.05 5.56
N ILE A 205 1.88 -3.39 5.73
CA ILE A 205 2.85 -3.41 4.63
C ILE A 205 2.51 -4.53 3.63
N ALA A 206 2.14 -5.72 4.12
CA ALA A 206 1.73 -6.83 3.26
C ALA A 206 0.46 -6.48 2.45
N ALA A 207 -0.47 -5.75 3.06
CA ALA A 207 -1.66 -5.23 2.39
C ALA A 207 -1.37 -4.07 1.44
N ASP A 208 -0.15 -3.54 1.38
CA ASP A 208 0.18 -2.28 0.70
C ASP A 208 -0.73 -1.12 1.12
N ALA A 209 -1.08 -1.09 2.41
CA ALA A 209 -2.01 -0.13 3.00
C ALA A 209 -1.27 0.97 3.76
N VAL A 210 -1.70 2.21 3.54
CA VAL A 210 -1.18 3.39 4.24
C VAL A 210 -2.12 3.77 5.37
N LEU A 211 -1.60 3.87 6.61
CA LEU A 211 -2.38 4.29 7.77
C LEU A 211 -2.34 5.81 7.92
N TYR A 212 -3.51 6.44 7.85
CA TYR A 212 -3.74 7.81 8.30
C TYR A 212 -4.51 7.77 9.60
N ASN A 213 -4.10 8.61 10.55
CA ASN A 213 -4.80 8.74 11.81
C ASN A 213 -5.38 10.15 11.95
N LEU A 214 -6.70 10.24 12.13
CA LEU A 214 -7.38 11.44 12.58
C LEU A 214 -7.55 11.32 14.08
N LYS A 215 -6.60 11.88 14.82
CA LYS A 215 -6.64 11.89 16.28
C LYS A 215 -7.60 12.97 16.75
N ILE A 216 -8.64 12.55 17.45
CA ILE A 216 -9.68 13.45 17.97
C ILE A 216 -9.57 13.56 19.49
N PRO A 217 -10.13 14.62 20.10
CA PRO A 217 -10.22 14.69 21.55
C PRO A 217 -11.05 13.53 22.12
N GLY A 218 -10.67 13.07 23.32
CA GLY A 218 -11.39 12.06 24.08
C GLY A 218 -11.56 12.49 25.54
N TYR A 219 -12.61 12.03 26.18
CA TYR A 219 -12.80 12.22 27.61
C TYR A 219 -12.06 11.15 28.39
N ASN A 220 -10.82 11.43 28.77
CA ASN A 220 -9.96 10.51 29.49
C ASN A 220 -9.56 11.08 30.86
N PRO A 221 -10.17 10.61 31.97
CA PRO A 221 -9.71 10.96 33.31
C PRO A 221 -8.23 10.61 33.52
N PRO A 222 -7.50 11.37 34.37
CA PRO A 222 -6.08 11.10 34.63
C PRO A 222 -5.77 9.67 35.06
N ALA A 223 -6.68 9.04 35.80
CA ALA A 223 -6.54 7.63 36.19
C ALA A 223 -6.56 6.67 34.99
N THR A 224 -7.40 6.93 33.96
CA THR A 224 -7.46 6.16 32.74
C THR A 224 -6.16 6.33 31.95
N LEU A 225 -5.66 7.57 31.77
CA LEU A 225 -4.40 7.84 31.08
C LEU A 225 -3.21 7.16 31.78
N PHE A 226 -3.17 7.20 33.12
CA PHE A 226 -2.15 6.50 33.90
C PHE A 226 -2.24 4.98 33.67
N ALA A 227 -3.44 4.40 33.82
CA ALA A 227 -3.65 2.97 33.58
C ALA A 227 -3.25 2.55 32.16
N ALA A 228 -3.66 3.30 31.15
CA ALA A 228 -3.28 3.05 29.75
C ALA A 228 -1.77 3.04 29.56
N SER A 229 -1.03 3.97 30.20
CA SER A 229 0.44 4.02 30.09
C SER A 229 1.16 2.79 30.66
N MET A 230 0.48 1.99 31.48
CA MET A 230 1.01 0.77 32.10
C MET A 230 0.67 -0.50 31.31
N ILE A 231 -0.16 -0.42 30.29
CA ILE A 231 -0.57 -1.58 29.50
C ILE A 231 0.54 -1.91 28.48
N PRO A 232 1.17 -3.11 28.57
CA PRO A 232 2.15 -3.51 27.59
C PRO A 232 1.46 -3.89 26.27
N GLY A 233 2.14 -3.66 25.15
CA GLY A 233 1.66 -4.10 23.84
C GLY A 233 0.68 -3.18 23.13
N LEU A 234 0.25 -2.07 23.75
CA LEU A 234 -0.54 -1.07 23.03
C LEU A 234 0.18 -0.60 21.76
N VAL A 235 -0.59 -0.39 20.69
CA VAL A 235 -0.05 0.03 19.41
C VAL A 235 0.62 1.39 19.50
N ASN A 236 1.81 1.50 18.92
CA ASN A 236 2.45 2.78 18.66
C ASN A 236 1.99 3.28 17.29
N ILE A 237 0.96 4.13 17.28
CA ILE A 237 0.33 4.65 16.06
C ILE A 237 1.34 5.46 15.23
N HIS A 238 2.20 6.27 15.88
CA HIS A 238 3.26 6.99 15.18
C HIS A 238 4.16 6.06 14.38
N ARG A 239 4.55 4.92 14.98
CA ARG A 239 5.38 3.94 14.30
C ARG A 239 4.66 3.29 13.12
N VAL A 240 3.38 2.99 13.24
CA VAL A 240 2.60 2.41 12.13
C VAL A 240 2.46 3.41 10.99
N THR A 241 2.07 4.67 11.29
CA THR A 241 1.95 5.73 10.28
C THR A 241 3.28 6.00 9.57
N ASP A 242 4.39 6.12 10.33
CA ASP A 242 5.71 6.35 9.75
C ASP A 242 6.15 5.21 8.82
N GLN A 243 5.90 3.95 9.22
CA GLN A 243 6.34 2.79 8.43
C GLN A 243 5.47 2.53 7.20
N THR A 244 4.22 2.92 7.24
CA THR A 244 3.30 2.81 6.10
C THR A 244 3.30 4.04 5.18
N GLY A 245 3.99 5.12 5.57
CA GLY A 245 4.04 6.36 4.81
C GLY A 245 2.80 7.24 4.97
N GLY A 246 2.10 7.09 6.09
CA GLY A 246 0.93 7.88 6.43
C GLY A 246 1.23 9.13 7.25
N GLU A 247 0.21 9.67 7.88
CA GLU A 247 0.29 10.90 8.68
C GLU A 247 -0.76 10.93 9.79
N ILE A 248 -0.43 11.60 10.91
CA ILE A 248 -1.36 11.86 12.00
C ILE A 248 -1.87 13.30 11.90
N PHE A 249 -3.18 13.46 11.87
CA PHE A 249 -3.88 14.74 11.95
C PHE A 249 -4.43 14.89 13.36
N ASP A 250 -3.77 15.71 14.18
CA ASP A 250 -4.13 15.92 15.57
C ASP A 250 -5.13 17.07 15.69
N VAL A 251 -6.39 16.73 15.99
CA VAL A 251 -7.51 17.66 16.13
C VAL A 251 -7.71 17.99 17.60
N GLN A 252 -7.30 19.17 18.00
CA GLN A 252 -7.40 19.62 19.40
C GLN A 252 -8.80 20.13 19.78
N ASP A 253 -9.59 20.55 18.79
CA ASP A 253 -10.92 21.10 18.98
C ASP A 253 -11.91 20.53 17.95
N VAL A 254 -13.05 20.08 18.44
CA VAL A 254 -14.15 19.53 17.63
C VAL A 254 -14.61 20.48 16.52
N ALA A 255 -14.55 21.81 16.74
CA ALA A 255 -14.89 22.80 15.72
C ALA A 255 -14.00 22.69 14.45
N HIS A 256 -12.81 22.10 14.57
CA HIS A 256 -11.87 21.92 13.46
C HIS A 256 -11.95 20.52 12.82
N LEU A 257 -12.81 19.63 13.30
CA LEU A 257 -12.89 18.23 12.87
C LEU A 257 -13.20 18.10 11.38
N ASP A 258 -14.16 18.87 10.87
CA ASP A 258 -14.55 18.87 9.45
C ASP A 258 -13.40 19.37 8.55
N ALA A 259 -12.69 20.41 8.97
CA ALA A 259 -11.53 20.91 8.23
C ALA A 259 -10.37 19.90 8.22
N ALA A 260 -10.11 19.25 9.35
CA ALA A 260 -9.07 18.21 9.45
C ALA A 260 -9.40 16.99 8.60
N PHE A 261 -10.67 16.57 8.56
CA PHE A 261 -11.12 15.47 7.73
C PHE A 261 -10.96 15.79 6.24
N ARG A 262 -11.36 16.97 5.81
CA ARG A 262 -11.12 17.43 4.43
C ARG A 262 -9.64 17.47 4.09
N ALA A 263 -8.81 18.02 4.98
CA ALA A 263 -7.37 18.07 4.77
C ALA A 263 -6.77 16.67 4.63
N LEU A 264 -7.24 15.70 5.43
CA LEU A 264 -6.83 14.30 5.35
C LEU A 264 -7.20 13.70 3.98
N ILE A 265 -8.45 13.88 3.51
CA ILE A 265 -8.89 13.37 2.20
C ILE A 265 -8.06 14.00 1.06
N GLU A 266 -7.82 15.31 1.10
CA GLU A 266 -6.96 15.97 0.11
C GLU A 266 -5.52 15.45 0.16
N ARG A 267 -4.99 15.13 1.34
CA ARG A 267 -3.68 14.51 1.53
C ARG A 267 -3.60 13.14 0.86
N ILE A 268 -4.63 12.32 1.06
CA ILE A 268 -4.71 10.98 0.45
C ILE A 268 -4.76 11.08 -1.07
N LYS A 269 -5.45 12.10 -1.63
CA LYS A 269 -5.57 12.29 -3.08
C LYS A 269 -4.27 12.81 -3.71
N THR A 270 -3.47 13.60 -3.00
CA THR A 270 -2.28 14.27 -3.55
C THR A 270 -1.02 13.46 -3.25
N ARG A 271 -0.75 12.45 -4.06
CA ARG A 271 0.44 11.59 -3.95
C ARG A 271 1.10 11.37 -5.30
N TYR A 272 2.39 11.02 -5.25
CA TYR A 272 3.15 10.52 -6.39
C TYR A 272 3.23 9.01 -6.29
N THR A 273 3.02 8.31 -7.40
CA THR A 273 3.30 6.88 -7.50
C THR A 273 4.62 6.70 -8.26
N LEU A 274 5.60 6.10 -7.59
CA LEU A 274 6.91 5.75 -8.13
C LEU A 274 6.95 4.25 -8.34
N GLY A 275 7.34 3.79 -9.53
CA GLY A 275 7.47 2.37 -9.81
C GLY A 275 8.86 2.02 -10.31
N TYR A 276 9.38 0.88 -9.87
CA TYR A 276 10.66 0.32 -10.33
C TYR A 276 10.56 -1.20 -10.38
N TYR A 277 11.42 -1.83 -11.17
CA TYR A 277 11.51 -3.28 -11.24
C TYR A 277 12.55 -3.78 -10.24
N THR A 278 12.08 -4.54 -9.23
CA THR A 278 12.99 -5.16 -8.28
C THR A 278 13.64 -6.41 -8.85
N LYS A 279 14.88 -6.67 -8.40
CA LYS A 279 15.58 -7.94 -8.60
C LYS A 279 15.59 -8.78 -7.32
N ALA A 280 14.94 -8.29 -6.28
CA ALA A 280 14.84 -9.00 -5.01
C ALA A 280 14.03 -10.28 -5.21
N THR A 281 14.45 -11.32 -4.52
CA THR A 281 13.72 -12.58 -4.43
C THR A 281 12.98 -12.65 -3.10
N ALA A 282 11.88 -13.39 -3.04
CA ALA A 282 11.14 -13.60 -1.80
C ALA A 282 12.10 -14.11 -0.70
N ALA A 283 12.51 -13.20 0.18
CA ALA A 283 13.26 -13.55 1.38
C ALA A 283 12.25 -13.94 2.46
N GLU A 284 12.37 -15.15 2.99
CA GLU A 284 11.46 -15.75 3.94
C GLU A 284 11.02 -14.75 5.04
N GLY A 285 9.80 -14.23 4.91
CA GLY A 285 9.10 -13.45 5.93
C GLY A 285 9.72 -12.11 6.33
N LYS A 286 10.66 -11.55 5.56
CA LYS A 286 11.27 -10.24 5.83
C LYS A 286 10.93 -9.24 4.72
N PRO A 287 10.48 -8.04 5.06
CA PRO A 287 10.29 -6.99 4.08
C PRO A 287 11.63 -6.45 3.58
N HIS A 288 11.70 -6.14 2.29
CA HIS A 288 12.78 -5.32 1.72
C HIS A 288 12.60 -3.87 2.17
N LYS A 289 13.70 -3.20 2.48
CA LYS A 289 13.66 -1.81 2.97
C LYS A 289 13.54 -0.85 1.78
N LEU A 290 12.58 0.05 1.86
CA LEU A 290 12.41 1.16 0.93
C LEU A 290 12.82 2.49 1.58
N ASP A 291 13.41 3.37 0.77
CA ASP A 291 13.76 4.71 1.18
C ASP A 291 13.52 5.65 -0.03
N VAL A 292 12.58 6.57 0.13
CA VAL A 292 12.24 7.58 -0.88
C VAL A 292 12.67 8.94 -0.37
N ARG A 293 13.46 9.64 -1.14
CA ARG A 293 13.99 10.96 -0.81
C ARG A 293 13.84 11.92 -1.98
N LEU A 294 13.99 13.20 -1.70
CA LEU A 294 14.25 14.16 -2.76
C LEU A 294 15.69 14.02 -3.26
N ALA A 295 15.85 14.11 -4.59
CA ALA A 295 17.15 14.02 -5.24
C ALA A 295 18.10 15.11 -4.76
N SER A 296 19.39 14.85 -4.84
CA SER A 296 20.45 15.79 -4.46
C SER A 296 20.42 17.13 -5.22
N SER A 297 19.76 17.16 -6.38
CA SER A 297 19.48 18.38 -7.16
C SER A 297 18.68 19.44 -6.38
N PHE A 298 17.87 19.02 -5.38
CA PHE A 298 17.22 19.94 -4.45
C PHE A 298 18.22 20.62 -3.47
N GLY A 299 19.46 20.12 -3.36
CA GLY A 299 20.51 20.70 -2.52
C GLY A 299 20.09 20.90 -1.07
N LYS A 300 20.55 21.99 -0.43
CA LYS A 300 20.17 22.32 0.97
C LYS A 300 18.67 22.55 1.15
N LYS A 301 17.93 22.93 0.10
CA LYS A 301 16.47 23.10 0.15
C LYS A 301 15.73 21.76 0.38
N GLY A 302 16.33 20.63 0.03
CA GLY A 302 15.76 19.31 0.31
C GLY A 302 15.52 19.01 1.79
N HIS A 303 16.30 19.62 2.69
CA HIS A 303 16.13 19.51 4.15
C HIS A 303 14.89 20.22 4.71
N ASP A 304 14.26 21.10 3.92
CA ASP A 304 13.02 21.82 4.33
C ASP A 304 11.76 21.01 4.01
N TYR A 305 11.91 19.85 3.41
CA TYR A 305 10.83 18.97 3.00
C TYR A 305 10.84 17.66 3.78
N VAL A 306 9.65 17.07 3.89
CA VAL A 306 9.42 15.73 4.44
C VAL A 306 8.80 14.87 3.34
N VAL A 307 9.38 13.71 3.10
CA VAL A 307 8.82 12.70 2.19
C VAL A 307 8.16 11.63 3.05
N LEU A 308 6.89 11.39 2.84
CA LEU A 308 6.10 10.33 3.48
C LEU A 308 5.90 9.23 2.44
N ALA A 309 6.48 8.08 2.69
CA ALA A 309 6.37 6.88 1.84
C ALA A 309 6.50 5.63 2.72
N LYS A 310 5.93 4.51 2.29
CA LYS A 310 6.16 3.24 2.98
C LYS A 310 7.65 2.91 3.00
N ASN A 311 8.12 2.31 4.09
CA ASN A 311 9.54 2.01 4.27
C ASN A 311 9.91 0.55 4.00
N GLY A 312 8.99 -0.24 3.45
CA GLY A 312 9.24 -1.62 3.08
C GLY A 312 8.14 -2.23 2.20
N PHE A 313 8.44 -3.40 1.64
CA PHE A 313 7.50 -4.23 0.88
C PHE A 313 7.90 -5.69 0.98
N TYR A 314 6.95 -6.59 0.72
CA TYR A 314 7.18 -8.03 0.60
C TYR A 314 7.15 -8.43 -0.88
N VAL A 315 8.10 -9.27 -1.29
CA VAL A 315 8.04 -9.97 -2.58
C VAL A 315 7.15 -11.19 -2.39
N HIS A 316 6.14 -11.34 -3.23
CA HIS A 316 5.14 -12.42 -3.18
C HIS A 316 5.48 -13.57 -4.12
#